data_29f8531f54b2eb2bf4d1a81869aa8298
#
_entry.id   29f8531f54b2eb2bf4d1a81869aa8298
#
_cell.length_a   1.000
_cell.length_b   1.000
_cell.length_c   1.000
_cell.angle_alpha   90.00
_cell.angle_beta   90.00
_cell.angle_gamma   90.00
#
_symmetry.space_group_name_H-M   'P 1'
#
loop_
_entity.id
_entity.type
_entity.pdbx_description
1 polymer ?
#
loop_
_entity_poly.entity_id
_entity_poly.type
_entity_poly.pdbx_seq_one_letter_code
_entity_poly.pdbx_strand_id
1 'polypeptide(L)'
;QLLRNSRPVLRVEDFNRMRRLISEAVETGHYQRNKQGINPVVRNLNTALILCDRVGLERSMLISVLLFNLVVSEFLTIETVKKEFGDDIAQLIRGLIKSNSLYAKQAAVESENFRKLLLSFAEDIRVIIIMIADRLCVMKMINHHPNEKYRYDIACEASYLYAPLAHRLGLYSIKSELEDLSLKYTNREIYDQIAHKLNETKRNRDKYIMEFIQPVKQKLEAEGLHFEIKGRTKSIFSIWNKMKKQKADLEDIYDLFAIRVILETPLEQEKADCWKVYSIVTDMYQPNPK
;
A
#
# COMPACT_ATOMS: atom_id res chain seq x y z
N GLN A 1 1.05 -15.32 -11.31
CA GLN A 1 1.59 -14.69 -10.09
C GLN A 1 0.56 -14.76 -8.95
N LEU A 2 -0.68 -14.28 -9.12
CA LEU A 2 -1.71 -14.34 -8.08
C LEU A 2 -1.92 -15.75 -7.56
N LEU A 3 -2.06 -16.75 -8.45
CA LEU A 3 -2.21 -18.16 -8.08
C LEU A 3 -1.07 -18.66 -7.18
N ARG A 4 0.16 -18.26 -7.47
CA ARG A 4 1.34 -18.64 -6.67
C ARG A 4 1.32 -17.97 -5.30
N ASN A 5 1.03 -16.66 -5.25
CA ASN A 5 1.09 -15.87 -4.03
C ASN A 5 -0.07 -16.18 -3.07
N SER A 6 -1.23 -16.58 -3.59
CA SER A 6 -2.43 -16.83 -2.80
C SER A 6 -2.69 -18.32 -2.45
N ARG A 7 -1.81 -19.24 -2.90
CA ARG A 7 -1.91 -20.68 -2.58
C ARG A 7 -2.17 -21.02 -1.12
N PRO A 8 -1.61 -20.32 -0.14
CA PRO A 8 -1.85 -20.64 1.28
C PRO A 8 -3.31 -20.46 1.71
N VAL A 9 -4.10 -19.61 1.03
CA VAL A 9 -5.46 -19.24 1.46
C VAL A 9 -6.56 -19.55 0.43
N LEU A 10 -6.24 -19.56 -0.87
CA LEU A 10 -7.19 -19.89 -1.93
C LEU A 10 -7.04 -21.35 -2.36
N ARG A 11 -8.17 -22.08 -2.37
CA ARG A 11 -8.22 -23.45 -2.87
C ARG A 11 -8.25 -23.46 -4.40
N VAL A 12 -7.82 -24.55 -4.99
CA VAL A 12 -7.86 -24.74 -6.47
C VAL A 12 -9.28 -24.57 -7.01
N GLU A 13 -10.29 -25.02 -6.25
CA GLU A 13 -11.70 -24.89 -6.59
C GLU A 13 -12.14 -23.42 -6.65
N ASP A 14 -11.69 -22.57 -5.71
CA ASP A 14 -11.96 -21.13 -5.73
C ASP A 14 -11.43 -20.50 -7.02
N PHE A 15 -10.20 -20.84 -7.42
CA PHE A 15 -9.60 -20.36 -8.65
C PHE A 15 -10.36 -20.79 -9.90
N ASN A 16 -10.69 -22.08 -10.00
CA ASN A 16 -11.40 -22.62 -11.15
C ASN A 16 -12.78 -21.98 -11.30
N ARG A 17 -13.47 -21.78 -10.18
CA ARG A 17 -14.78 -21.14 -10.15
C ARG A 17 -14.71 -19.66 -10.57
N MET A 18 -13.80 -18.89 -9.94
CA MET A 18 -13.61 -17.48 -10.28
C MET A 18 -13.18 -17.30 -11.74
N ARG A 19 -12.23 -18.13 -12.22
CA ARG A 19 -11.77 -18.10 -13.61
C ARG A 19 -12.90 -18.29 -14.58
N ARG A 20 -13.76 -19.31 -14.35
CA ARG A 20 -14.93 -19.58 -15.20
C ARG A 20 -15.85 -18.36 -15.23
N LEU A 21 -16.25 -17.83 -14.06
CA LEU A 21 -17.16 -16.69 -13.96
C LEU A 21 -16.59 -15.43 -14.64
N ILE A 22 -15.30 -15.15 -14.45
CA ILE A 22 -14.65 -14.01 -15.08
C ILE A 22 -14.57 -14.20 -16.60
N SER A 23 -14.27 -15.41 -17.10
CA SER A 23 -14.21 -15.69 -18.54
C SER A 23 -15.59 -15.53 -19.17
N GLU A 24 -16.63 -16.10 -18.59
CA GLU A 24 -18.02 -15.95 -19.06
C GLU A 24 -18.46 -14.47 -19.09
N ALA A 25 -18.14 -13.70 -18.06
CA ALA A 25 -18.47 -12.28 -18.00
C ALA A 25 -17.72 -11.44 -19.06
N VAL A 26 -16.47 -11.81 -19.37
CA VAL A 26 -15.71 -11.18 -20.45
C VAL A 26 -16.33 -11.49 -21.81
N GLU A 27 -16.66 -12.76 -22.06
CA GLU A 27 -17.28 -13.23 -23.32
C GLU A 27 -18.65 -12.62 -23.54
N THR A 28 -19.42 -12.41 -22.47
CA THR A 28 -20.76 -11.80 -22.53
C THR A 28 -20.75 -10.26 -22.48
N GLY A 29 -19.56 -9.64 -22.46
CA GLY A 29 -19.41 -8.20 -22.55
C GLY A 29 -19.63 -7.41 -21.26
N HIS A 30 -19.73 -8.09 -20.10
CA HIS A 30 -19.89 -7.43 -18.78
C HIS A 30 -18.61 -6.79 -18.26
N TYR A 31 -17.44 -7.10 -18.83
CA TYR A 31 -16.14 -6.52 -18.47
C TYR A 31 -15.61 -5.57 -19.55
N GLN A 32 -16.34 -4.52 -19.84
CA GLN A 32 -15.83 -3.46 -20.71
C GLN A 32 -14.86 -2.54 -19.98
N ARG A 33 -13.95 -1.93 -20.72
CA ARG A 33 -13.10 -0.87 -20.15
C ARG A 33 -13.98 0.28 -19.66
N ASN A 34 -13.64 0.84 -18.52
CA ASN A 34 -14.35 2.00 -18.02
C ASN A 34 -14.09 3.23 -18.90
N LYS A 35 -14.81 4.34 -18.66
CA LYS A 35 -14.66 5.61 -19.40
C LYS A 35 -13.22 6.14 -19.43
N GLN A 36 -12.37 5.73 -18.49
CA GLN A 36 -10.97 6.07 -18.38
C GLN A 36 -10.04 5.04 -19.04
N GLY A 37 -10.58 4.08 -19.78
CA GLY A 37 -9.81 3.05 -20.50
C GLY A 37 -9.18 1.97 -19.62
N ILE A 38 -9.45 1.95 -18.30
CA ILE A 38 -8.92 0.95 -17.37
C ILE A 38 -9.69 -0.36 -17.53
N ASN A 39 -8.95 -1.45 -17.74
CA ASN A 39 -9.53 -2.80 -17.78
C ASN A 39 -9.84 -3.28 -16.35
N PRO A 40 -11.10 -3.56 -16.00
CA PRO A 40 -11.50 -3.93 -14.66
C PRO A 40 -10.95 -5.28 -14.21
N VAL A 41 -10.75 -6.24 -15.11
CA VAL A 41 -10.12 -7.54 -14.75
C VAL A 41 -8.67 -7.33 -14.31
N VAL A 42 -7.92 -6.56 -15.10
CA VAL A 42 -6.51 -6.25 -14.78
C VAL A 42 -6.42 -5.47 -13.47
N ARG A 43 -7.32 -4.50 -13.24
CA ARG A 43 -7.41 -3.74 -11.99
C ARG A 43 -7.65 -4.67 -10.81
N ASN A 44 -8.65 -5.54 -10.87
CA ASN A 44 -8.97 -6.45 -9.78
C ASN A 44 -7.83 -7.43 -9.47
N LEU A 45 -7.18 -7.99 -10.50
CA LEU A 45 -6.02 -8.87 -10.34
C LEU A 45 -4.84 -8.17 -9.69
N ASN A 46 -4.54 -6.94 -10.10
CA ASN A 46 -3.46 -6.15 -9.51
C ASN A 46 -3.79 -5.71 -8.08
N THR A 47 -5.04 -5.35 -7.79
CA THR A 47 -5.50 -5.05 -6.43
C THR A 47 -5.35 -6.28 -5.52
N ALA A 48 -5.75 -7.45 -5.98
CA ALA A 48 -5.55 -8.71 -5.25
C ALA A 48 -4.06 -9.02 -5.00
N LEU A 49 -3.17 -8.74 -5.97
CA LEU A 49 -1.73 -8.87 -5.79
C LEU A 49 -1.18 -7.91 -4.73
N ILE A 50 -1.64 -6.65 -4.71
CA ILE A 50 -1.25 -5.68 -3.68
C ILE A 50 -1.67 -6.16 -2.29
N LEU A 51 -2.88 -6.70 -2.15
CA LEU A 51 -3.34 -7.29 -0.90
C LEU A 51 -2.44 -8.44 -0.45
N CYS A 52 -2.12 -9.38 -1.35
CA CYS A 52 -1.22 -10.49 -1.04
C CYS A 52 0.17 -10.03 -0.57
N ASP A 53 0.74 -9.06 -1.27
CA ASP A 53 2.15 -8.70 -1.10
C ASP A 53 2.39 -7.68 0.02
N ARG A 54 1.37 -6.89 0.39
CA ARG A 54 1.54 -5.71 1.26
C ARG A 54 0.69 -5.69 2.52
N VAL A 55 -0.41 -6.45 2.54
CA VAL A 55 -1.37 -6.43 3.65
C VAL A 55 -1.37 -7.76 4.39
N GLY A 56 -1.51 -8.84 3.66
CA GLY A 56 -1.62 -10.19 4.18
C GLY A 56 -2.62 -11.00 3.37
N LEU A 57 -2.56 -12.30 3.56
CA LEU A 57 -3.37 -13.24 2.82
C LEU A 57 -4.68 -13.54 3.57
N GLU A 58 -5.81 -13.09 3.00
CA GLU A 58 -7.13 -13.43 3.48
C GLU A 58 -8.05 -13.82 2.32
N ARG A 59 -8.63 -15.04 2.39
CA ARG A 59 -9.47 -15.61 1.33
C ARG A 59 -10.64 -14.70 0.95
N SER A 60 -11.36 -14.20 1.94
CA SER A 60 -12.58 -13.40 1.71
C SER A 60 -12.26 -12.07 1.01
N MET A 61 -11.19 -11.40 1.37
CA MET A 61 -10.76 -10.16 0.71
C MET A 61 -10.41 -10.40 -0.77
N LEU A 62 -9.63 -11.45 -1.05
CA LEU A 62 -9.18 -11.75 -2.42
C LEU A 62 -10.36 -12.10 -3.34
N ILE A 63 -11.27 -12.96 -2.87
CA ILE A 63 -12.45 -13.35 -3.65
C ILE A 63 -13.38 -12.14 -3.84
N SER A 64 -13.59 -11.33 -2.80
CA SER A 64 -14.44 -10.14 -2.89
C SER A 64 -13.95 -9.15 -3.94
N VAL A 65 -12.63 -8.89 -4.01
CA VAL A 65 -12.03 -8.02 -5.04
C VAL A 65 -12.26 -8.58 -6.43
N LEU A 66 -12.06 -9.88 -6.63
CA LEU A 66 -12.18 -10.52 -7.96
C LEU A 66 -13.62 -10.60 -8.44
N LEU A 67 -14.59 -10.75 -7.52
CA LEU A 67 -16.02 -10.83 -7.86
C LEU A 67 -16.74 -9.47 -7.86
N PHE A 68 -16.15 -8.42 -7.26
CA PHE A 68 -16.79 -7.13 -7.08
C PHE A 68 -17.43 -6.58 -8.37
N ASN A 69 -16.65 -6.52 -9.45
CA ASN A 69 -17.14 -5.99 -10.71
C ASN A 69 -18.20 -6.88 -11.38
N LEU A 70 -18.20 -8.19 -11.11
CA LEU A 70 -19.25 -9.09 -11.59
C LEU A 70 -20.61 -8.79 -10.94
N VAL A 71 -20.58 -8.36 -9.68
CA VAL A 71 -21.80 -7.94 -8.97
C VAL A 71 -22.24 -6.54 -9.41
N VAL A 72 -21.29 -5.61 -9.57
CA VAL A 72 -21.60 -4.25 -10.03
C VAL A 72 -22.13 -4.21 -11.46
N SER A 73 -21.68 -5.13 -12.32
CA SER A 73 -22.19 -5.28 -13.70
C SER A 73 -23.47 -6.11 -13.80
N GLU A 74 -24.06 -6.51 -12.69
CA GLU A 74 -25.26 -7.33 -12.59
C GLU A 74 -25.13 -8.75 -13.24
N PHE A 75 -23.89 -9.19 -13.54
CA PHE A 75 -23.62 -10.55 -13.99
C PHE A 75 -23.82 -11.58 -12.88
N LEU A 76 -23.48 -11.22 -11.64
CA LEU A 76 -23.74 -12.01 -10.43
C LEU A 76 -24.64 -11.24 -9.47
N THR A 77 -25.55 -11.95 -8.80
CA THR A 77 -26.29 -11.39 -7.67
C THR A 77 -25.55 -11.64 -6.36
N ILE A 78 -25.78 -10.80 -5.36
CA ILE A 78 -25.26 -10.99 -3.99
C ILE A 78 -25.70 -12.35 -3.42
N GLU A 79 -26.92 -12.78 -3.71
CA GLU A 79 -27.49 -14.07 -3.28
C GLU A 79 -26.72 -15.24 -3.87
N THR A 80 -26.33 -15.14 -5.15
CA THR A 80 -25.48 -16.14 -5.81
C THR A 80 -24.10 -16.18 -5.16
N VAL A 81 -23.49 -15.02 -4.88
CA VAL A 81 -22.20 -14.96 -4.17
C VAL A 81 -22.31 -15.58 -2.80
N LYS A 82 -23.36 -15.27 -2.03
CA LYS A 82 -23.61 -15.85 -0.70
C LYS A 82 -23.70 -17.37 -0.77
N LYS A 83 -24.45 -17.91 -1.74
CA LYS A 83 -24.64 -19.35 -1.90
C LYS A 83 -23.34 -20.06 -2.32
N GLU A 84 -22.56 -19.48 -3.20
CA GLU A 84 -21.40 -20.14 -3.81
C GLU A 84 -20.09 -19.92 -3.03
N PHE A 85 -19.91 -18.75 -2.40
CA PHE A 85 -18.65 -18.36 -1.77
C PHE A 85 -18.76 -18.10 -0.26
N GLY A 86 -19.99 -17.95 0.25
CA GLY A 86 -20.29 -17.72 1.66
C GLY A 86 -20.74 -16.30 1.98
N ASP A 87 -21.37 -16.15 3.16
CA ASP A 87 -21.97 -14.89 3.61
C ASP A 87 -20.94 -13.80 3.86
N ASP A 88 -19.79 -14.15 4.40
CA ASP A 88 -18.68 -13.21 4.68
C ASP A 88 -18.24 -12.44 3.42
N ILE A 89 -18.07 -13.14 2.30
CA ILE A 89 -17.71 -12.54 1.02
C ILE A 89 -18.86 -11.67 0.48
N ALA A 90 -20.10 -12.12 0.61
CA ALA A 90 -21.28 -11.36 0.20
C ALA A 90 -21.39 -10.04 1.01
N GLN A 91 -21.12 -10.07 2.31
CA GLN A 91 -21.12 -8.88 3.18
C GLN A 91 -20.00 -7.91 2.81
N LEU A 92 -18.78 -8.40 2.55
CA LEU A 92 -17.68 -7.55 2.07
C LEU A 92 -18.02 -6.84 0.76
N ILE A 93 -18.61 -7.54 -0.21
CA ILE A 93 -19.02 -6.94 -1.48
C ILE A 93 -20.12 -5.90 -1.28
N ARG A 94 -21.12 -6.17 -0.40
CA ARG A 94 -22.12 -5.14 -0.01
C ARG A 94 -21.48 -3.91 0.60
N GLY A 95 -20.52 -4.10 1.50
CA GLY A 95 -19.75 -3.01 2.10
C GLY A 95 -19.00 -2.17 1.06
N LEU A 96 -18.35 -2.81 0.09
CA LEU A 96 -17.67 -2.13 -1.02
C LEU A 96 -18.64 -1.33 -1.89
N ILE A 97 -19.81 -1.90 -2.24
CA ILE A 97 -20.84 -1.21 -3.02
C ILE A 97 -21.36 0.01 -2.26
N LYS A 98 -21.71 -0.15 -0.97
CA LYS A 98 -22.17 0.92 -0.10
C LYS A 98 -21.15 2.06 0.00
N SER A 99 -19.88 1.72 0.23
CA SER A 99 -18.80 2.69 0.32
C SER A 99 -18.58 3.46 -0.99
N ASN A 100 -18.59 2.77 -2.12
CA ASN A 100 -18.47 3.40 -3.44
C ASN A 100 -19.66 4.32 -3.76
N SER A 101 -20.88 3.97 -3.36
CA SER A 101 -22.07 4.79 -3.60
C SER A 101 -22.07 6.08 -2.75
N LEU A 102 -21.57 6.01 -1.52
CA LEU A 102 -21.38 7.18 -0.65
C LEU A 102 -20.33 8.12 -1.24
N TYR A 103 -19.26 7.53 -1.78
CA TYR A 103 -18.19 8.26 -2.42
C TYR A 103 -18.65 9.06 -3.65
N ALA A 104 -19.48 8.45 -4.50
CA ALA A 104 -20.00 9.09 -5.71
C ALA A 104 -20.96 10.27 -5.43
N LYS A 105 -21.55 10.33 -4.23
CA LYS A 105 -22.54 11.36 -3.84
C LYS A 105 -21.94 12.59 -3.16
N GLN A 106 -20.69 12.54 -2.71
CA GLN A 106 -20.06 13.65 -1.98
C GLN A 106 -19.04 14.39 -2.85
N ALA A 107 -19.38 15.64 -3.18
CA ALA A 107 -18.52 16.55 -3.95
C ALA A 107 -17.30 17.10 -3.19
N ALA A 108 -17.18 16.89 -1.87
CA ALA A 108 -16.12 17.42 -1.03
C ALA A 108 -15.39 16.31 -0.29
N VAL A 109 -14.51 15.62 -1.01
CA VAL A 109 -13.65 14.53 -0.49
C VAL A 109 -12.62 15.04 0.54
N GLU A 110 -12.37 16.34 0.58
CA GLU A 110 -11.29 16.98 1.36
C GLU A 110 -11.60 17.14 2.86
N SER A 111 -12.82 16.84 3.31
CA SER A 111 -13.19 17.07 4.71
C SER A 111 -12.76 15.91 5.63
N GLU A 112 -12.21 16.23 6.81
CA GLU A 112 -11.93 15.24 7.86
C GLU A 112 -13.21 14.51 8.31
N ASN A 113 -14.36 15.15 8.17
CA ASN A 113 -15.66 14.56 8.44
C ASN A 113 -15.99 13.44 7.46
N PHE A 114 -15.57 13.52 6.19
CA PHE A 114 -15.76 12.45 5.22
C PHE A 114 -14.92 11.21 5.59
N ARG A 115 -13.68 11.40 6.06
CA ARG A 115 -12.84 10.31 6.55
C ARG A 115 -13.44 9.61 7.77
N LYS A 116 -13.99 10.38 8.71
CA LYS A 116 -14.70 9.85 9.89
C LYS A 116 -15.96 9.10 9.49
N LEU A 117 -16.73 9.67 8.54
CA LEU A 117 -17.92 9.04 7.96
C LEU A 117 -17.56 7.70 7.30
N LEU A 118 -16.53 7.66 6.44
CA LEU A 118 -16.11 6.45 5.76
C LEU A 118 -15.72 5.34 6.76
N LEU A 119 -14.98 5.69 7.80
CA LEU A 119 -14.62 4.77 8.88
C LEU A 119 -15.82 4.32 9.72
N SER A 120 -16.82 5.19 9.92
CA SER A 120 -18.03 4.85 10.68
C SER A 120 -19.04 4.00 9.89
N PHE A 121 -19.04 4.13 8.57
CA PHE A 121 -19.93 3.35 7.69
C PHE A 121 -19.33 2.01 7.26
N ALA A 122 -18.03 1.83 7.39
CA ALA A 122 -17.41 0.52 7.19
C ALA A 122 -17.65 -0.34 8.44
N GLU A 123 -18.69 -1.14 8.42
CA GLU A 123 -18.96 -2.17 9.44
C GLU A 123 -17.80 -3.18 9.53
N ASP A 124 -17.00 -3.26 8.46
CA ASP A 124 -15.86 -4.15 8.32
C ASP A 124 -14.62 -3.39 7.81
N ILE A 125 -13.55 -3.39 8.60
CA ILE A 125 -12.28 -2.72 8.30
C ILE A 125 -11.64 -3.23 7.01
N ARG A 126 -11.91 -4.48 6.61
CA ARG A 126 -11.39 -5.09 5.38
C ARG A 126 -11.88 -4.34 4.14
N VAL A 127 -13.07 -3.76 4.18
CA VAL A 127 -13.61 -2.91 3.10
C VAL A 127 -12.67 -1.72 2.85
N ILE A 128 -12.26 -1.03 3.91
CA ILE A 128 -11.35 0.12 3.81
C ILE A 128 -9.97 -0.31 3.29
N ILE A 129 -9.47 -1.44 3.76
CA ILE A 129 -8.19 -1.99 3.31
C ILE A 129 -8.22 -2.30 1.80
N ILE A 130 -9.31 -2.93 1.32
CA ILE A 130 -9.51 -3.20 -0.11
C ILE A 130 -9.54 -1.89 -0.92
N MET A 131 -10.27 -0.88 -0.44
CA MET A 131 -10.36 0.43 -1.11
C MET A 131 -8.99 1.12 -1.20
N ILE A 132 -8.16 1.04 -0.16
CA ILE A 132 -6.81 1.59 -0.16
C ILE A 132 -5.92 0.84 -1.17
N ALA A 133 -5.97 -0.49 -1.19
CA ALA A 133 -5.20 -1.30 -2.14
C ALA A 133 -5.63 -1.03 -3.59
N ASP A 134 -6.93 -0.91 -3.83
CA ASP A 134 -7.49 -0.57 -5.14
C ASP A 134 -7.07 0.84 -5.58
N ARG A 135 -7.06 1.83 -4.67
CA ARG A 135 -6.56 3.17 -4.98
C ARG A 135 -5.09 3.15 -5.39
N LEU A 136 -4.25 2.41 -4.67
CA LEU A 136 -2.84 2.24 -5.05
C LEU A 136 -2.71 1.58 -6.42
N CYS A 137 -3.52 0.56 -6.71
CA CYS A 137 -3.58 -0.07 -8.02
C CYS A 137 -3.90 0.94 -9.13
N VAL A 138 -4.95 1.74 -8.97
CA VAL A 138 -5.34 2.77 -9.92
C VAL A 138 -4.22 3.79 -10.11
N MET A 139 -3.60 4.29 -9.04
CA MET A 139 -2.47 5.23 -9.10
C MET A 139 -1.30 4.70 -9.93
N LYS A 140 -1.01 3.41 -9.87
CA LYS A 140 0.01 2.76 -10.71
C LYS A 140 -0.42 2.65 -12.17
N MET A 141 -1.69 2.30 -12.42
CA MET A 141 -2.22 2.10 -13.77
C MET A 141 -2.34 3.39 -14.58
N ILE A 142 -2.57 4.54 -13.92
CA ILE A 142 -2.75 5.82 -14.61
C ILE A 142 -1.44 6.54 -14.96
N ASN A 143 -0.28 5.93 -14.73
CA ASN A 143 1.02 6.58 -14.95
C ASN A 143 1.20 7.12 -16.39
N HIS A 144 0.64 6.46 -17.37
CA HIS A 144 0.69 6.87 -18.78
C HIS A 144 -0.69 7.30 -19.32
N HIS A 145 -1.63 7.59 -18.45
CA HIS A 145 -2.96 8.06 -18.87
C HIS A 145 -2.85 9.46 -19.50
N PRO A 146 -3.42 9.71 -20.71
CA PRO A 146 -3.22 10.97 -21.44
C PRO A 146 -3.87 12.18 -20.76
N ASN A 147 -4.96 11.97 -20.01
CA ASN A 147 -5.67 13.05 -19.35
C ASN A 147 -4.96 13.42 -18.02
N GLU A 148 -4.25 14.56 -18.05
CA GLU A 148 -3.51 15.08 -16.89
C GLU A 148 -4.43 15.49 -15.74
N LYS A 149 -5.56 16.11 -16.05
CA LYS A 149 -6.53 16.49 -15.03
C LYS A 149 -7.05 15.27 -14.27
N TYR A 150 -7.34 14.19 -14.98
CA TYR A 150 -7.75 12.94 -14.34
C TYR A 150 -6.66 12.38 -13.42
N ARG A 151 -5.38 12.37 -13.85
CA ARG A 151 -4.26 11.96 -12.99
C ARG A 151 -4.14 12.84 -11.76
N TYR A 152 -4.28 14.15 -11.93
CA TYR A 152 -4.21 15.13 -10.84
C TYR A 152 -5.34 14.93 -9.83
N ASP A 153 -6.59 14.82 -10.27
CA ASP A 153 -7.76 14.64 -9.41
C ASP A 153 -7.64 13.35 -8.58
N ILE A 154 -7.23 12.23 -9.20
CA ILE A 154 -6.99 10.95 -8.52
C ILE A 154 -5.83 11.06 -7.51
N ALA A 155 -4.79 11.81 -7.82
CA ALA A 155 -3.64 12.03 -6.93
C ALA A 155 -4.01 12.89 -5.71
N CYS A 156 -4.78 13.95 -5.90
CA CYS A 156 -5.30 14.74 -4.80
C CYS A 156 -6.13 13.88 -3.84
N GLU A 157 -7.05 13.11 -4.38
CA GLU A 157 -7.88 12.19 -3.61
C GLU A 157 -7.03 11.15 -2.85
N ALA A 158 -6.02 10.55 -3.50
CA ALA A 158 -5.12 9.61 -2.85
C ALA A 158 -4.37 10.25 -1.67
N SER A 159 -3.92 11.50 -1.84
CA SER A 159 -3.20 12.25 -0.81
C SER A 159 -4.08 12.63 0.39
N TYR A 160 -5.29 13.14 0.14
CA TYR A 160 -6.18 13.66 1.21
C TYR A 160 -6.93 12.57 1.95
N LEU A 161 -7.28 11.48 1.29
CA LEU A 161 -8.14 10.45 1.86
C LEU A 161 -7.37 9.14 2.13
N TYR A 162 -6.82 8.53 1.07
CA TYR A 162 -6.32 7.16 1.17
C TYR A 162 -4.97 7.04 1.90
N ALA A 163 -4.05 7.98 1.72
CA ALA A 163 -2.78 7.95 2.42
C ALA A 163 -2.94 8.15 3.94
N PRO A 164 -3.78 9.09 4.46
CA PRO A 164 -4.10 9.17 5.88
C PRO A 164 -4.82 7.95 6.43
N LEU A 165 -5.73 7.32 5.67
CA LEU A 165 -6.38 6.07 6.07
C LEU A 165 -5.37 4.93 6.17
N ALA A 166 -4.48 4.77 5.18
CA ALA A 166 -3.41 3.79 5.20
C ALA A 166 -2.46 4.00 6.41
N HIS A 167 -2.17 5.25 6.77
CA HIS A 167 -1.39 5.57 7.95
C HIS A 167 -2.07 5.11 9.25
N ARG A 168 -3.37 5.40 9.41
CA ARG A 168 -4.15 5.00 10.60
C ARG A 168 -4.24 3.48 10.76
N LEU A 169 -4.25 2.75 9.64
CA LEU A 169 -4.29 1.28 9.63
C LEU A 169 -2.90 0.63 9.68
N GLY A 170 -1.82 1.40 9.86
CA GLY A 170 -0.46 0.87 9.91
C GLY A 170 0.10 0.39 8.58
N LEU A 171 -0.60 0.64 7.46
CA LEU A 171 -0.19 0.25 6.11
C LEU A 171 0.87 1.20 5.55
N TYR A 172 1.99 1.36 6.27
CA TYR A 172 3.01 2.39 5.99
C TYR A 172 3.66 2.27 4.62
N SER A 173 3.82 1.06 4.08
CA SER A 173 4.40 0.86 2.75
C SER A 173 3.45 1.36 1.65
N ILE A 174 2.16 1.10 1.78
CA ILE A 174 1.12 1.58 0.86
C ILE A 174 0.97 3.11 1.00
N LYS A 175 0.93 3.62 2.23
CA LYS A 175 0.88 5.05 2.53
C LYS A 175 2.01 5.81 1.84
N SER A 176 3.25 5.36 1.99
CA SER A 176 4.41 6.02 1.39
C SER A 176 4.36 6.01 -0.13
N GLU A 177 3.93 4.91 -0.74
CA GLU A 177 3.81 4.81 -2.20
C GLU A 177 2.65 5.66 -2.76
N LEU A 178 1.52 5.73 -2.04
CA LEU A 178 0.42 6.66 -2.39
C LEU A 178 0.88 8.12 -2.36
N GLU A 179 1.63 8.52 -1.34
CA GLU A 179 2.17 9.87 -1.21
C GLU A 179 3.19 10.19 -2.32
N ASP A 180 4.10 9.27 -2.63
CA ASP A 180 5.09 9.44 -3.69
C ASP A 180 4.43 9.58 -5.07
N LEU A 181 3.46 8.71 -5.38
CA LEU A 181 2.69 8.81 -6.62
C LEU A 181 1.82 10.05 -6.67
N SER A 182 1.26 10.50 -5.53
CA SER A 182 0.50 11.75 -5.47
C SER A 182 1.40 12.93 -5.81
N LEU A 183 2.58 13.03 -5.21
CA LEU A 183 3.55 14.07 -5.54
C LEU A 183 3.95 14.03 -7.02
N LYS A 184 4.17 12.82 -7.57
CA LYS A 184 4.51 12.63 -8.97
C LYS A 184 3.48 13.21 -9.94
N TYR A 185 2.18 13.15 -9.60
CA TYR A 185 1.11 13.64 -10.47
C TYR A 185 0.68 15.07 -10.16
N THR A 186 0.95 15.58 -8.96
CA THR A 186 0.59 16.95 -8.56
C THR A 186 1.75 17.93 -8.71
N ASN A 187 2.99 17.47 -8.56
CA ASN A 187 4.21 18.29 -8.72
C ASN A 187 5.35 17.46 -9.32
N ARG A 188 5.26 17.25 -10.61
CA ARG A 188 6.17 16.39 -11.37
C ARG A 188 7.62 16.84 -11.30
N GLU A 189 7.85 18.15 -11.38
CA GLU A 189 9.21 18.72 -11.38
C GLU A 189 9.96 18.38 -10.09
N ILE A 190 9.35 18.67 -8.95
CA ILE A 190 9.93 18.35 -7.63
C ILE A 190 10.14 16.85 -7.45
N TYR A 191 9.17 16.04 -7.89
CA TYR A 191 9.31 14.59 -7.82
C TYR A 191 10.53 14.10 -8.62
N ASP A 192 10.66 14.55 -9.86
CA ASP A 192 11.73 14.12 -10.75
C ASP A 192 13.11 14.63 -10.27
N GLN A 193 13.21 15.85 -9.72
CA GLN A 193 14.45 16.38 -9.13
C GLN A 193 14.93 15.49 -7.98
N ILE A 194 14.04 15.17 -7.01
CA ILE A 194 14.41 14.33 -5.87
C ILE A 194 14.71 12.90 -6.32
N ALA A 195 13.92 12.34 -7.24
CA ALA A 195 14.11 10.99 -7.75
C ALA A 195 15.46 10.86 -8.49
N HIS A 196 15.81 11.85 -9.31
CA HIS A 196 17.09 11.87 -10.04
C HIS A 196 18.27 11.87 -9.07
N LYS A 197 18.29 12.77 -8.09
CA LYS A 197 19.36 12.87 -7.10
C LYS A 197 19.47 11.59 -6.25
N LEU A 198 18.35 11.00 -5.86
CA LEU A 198 18.34 9.71 -5.15
C LEU A 198 18.92 8.58 -6.02
N ASN A 199 18.67 8.59 -7.33
CA ASN A 199 19.23 7.59 -8.24
C ASN A 199 20.73 7.80 -8.47
N GLU A 200 21.18 9.02 -8.68
CA GLU A 200 22.61 9.34 -8.83
C GLU A 200 23.44 8.89 -7.61
N THR A 201 22.91 9.14 -6.41
CA THR A 201 23.60 8.80 -5.16
C THR A 201 23.37 7.36 -4.70
N LYS A 202 22.53 6.58 -5.39
CA LYS A 202 22.09 5.24 -4.95
C LYS A 202 23.28 4.32 -4.65
N ARG A 203 24.22 4.19 -5.56
CA ARG A 203 25.37 3.28 -5.39
C ARG A 203 26.24 3.62 -4.20
N ASN A 204 26.53 4.92 -4.01
CA ASN A 204 27.33 5.39 -2.89
C ASN A 204 26.57 5.21 -1.57
N ARG A 205 25.28 5.48 -1.56
CA ARG A 205 24.41 5.30 -0.40
C ARG A 205 24.28 3.83 -0.01
N ASP A 206 24.06 2.94 -0.98
CA ASP A 206 23.95 1.50 -0.72
C ASP A 206 25.26 0.96 -0.15
N LYS A 207 26.42 1.40 -0.68
CA LYS A 207 27.74 1.09 -0.13
C LYS A 207 27.89 1.57 1.32
N TYR A 208 27.55 2.83 1.58
CA TYR A 208 27.60 3.41 2.93
C TYR A 208 26.71 2.67 3.92
N ILE A 209 25.48 2.31 3.51
CA ILE A 209 24.55 1.53 4.34
C ILE A 209 25.16 0.15 4.67
N MET A 210 25.77 -0.51 3.71
CA MET A 210 26.40 -1.81 3.92
C MET A 210 27.61 -1.71 4.85
N GLU A 211 28.46 -0.70 4.67
CA GLU A 211 29.61 -0.43 5.53
C GLU A 211 29.18 -0.10 6.98
N PHE A 212 28.06 0.56 7.16
CA PHE A 212 27.47 0.84 8.47
C PHE A 212 26.84 -0.42 9.11
N ILE A 213 26.12 -1.22 8.32
CA ILE A 213 25.42 -2.42 8.82
C ILE A 213 26.40 -3.49 9.29
N GLN A 214 27.52 -3.71 8.61
CA GLN A 214 28.41 -4.83 8.88
C GLN A 214 28.98 -4.82 10.31
N PRO A 215 29.56 -3.75 10.85
CA PRO A 215 30.04 -3.70 12.22
C PRO A 215 28.92 -3.89 13.26
N VAL A 216 27.76 -3.29 13.02
CA VAL A 216 26.59 -3.43 13.91
C VAL A 216 26.13 -4.90 13.94
N LYS A 217 26.02 -5.52 12.76
CA LYS A 217 25.63 -6.93 12.63
C LYS A 217 26.56 -7.84 13.39
N GLN A 218 27.88 -7.71 13.19
CA GLN A 218 28.90 -8.50 13.89
C GLN A 218 28.80 -8.36 15.42
N LYS A 219 28.56 -7.14 15.90
CA LYS A 219 28.44 -6.91 17.34
C LYS A 219 27.17 -7.53 17.92
N LEU A 220 26.04 -7.40 17.24
CA LEU A 220 24.78 -8.01 17.67
C LEU A 220 24.83 -9.53 17.63
N GLU A 221 25.47 -10.13 16.63
CA GLU A 221 25.68 -11.59 16.54
C GLU A 221 26.59 -12.10 17.67
N ALA A 222 27.63 -11.36 18.02
CA ALA A 222 28.52 -11.70 19.13
C ALA A 222 27.81 -11.67 20.49
N GLU A 223 26.75 -10.86 20.63
CA GLU A 223 25.89 -10.79 21.80
C GLU A 223 24.77 -11.83 21.83
N GLY A 224 24.73 -12.74 20.84
CA GLY A 224 23.78 -13.85 20.76
C GLY A 224 22.35 -13.43 20.40
N LEU A 225 22.16 -12.24 19.82
CA LEU A 225 20.84 -11.76 19.41
C LEU A 225 20.44 -12.35 18.05
N HIS A 226 19.16 -12.75 17.94
CA HIS A 226 18.53 -13.13 16.68
C HIS A 226 17.78 -11.94 16.09
N PHE A 227 18.13 -11.53 14.87
CA PHE A 227 17.61 -10.30 14.27
C PHE A 227 17.71 -10.30 12.75
N GLU A 228 16.90 -9.44 12.14
CA GLU A 228 17.01 -9.03 10.74
C GLU A 228 17.37 -7.54 10.66
N ILE A 229 18.35 -7.15 9.81
CA ILE A 229 18.66 -5.74 9.56
C ILE A 229 18.17 -5.36 8.16
N LYS A 230 17.36 -4.30 8.10
CA LYS A 230 16.86 -3.71 6.84
C LYS A 230 17.29 -2.25 6.71
N GLY A 231 17.96 -1.93 5.60
CA GLY A 231 18.14 -0.54 5.18
C GLY A 231 16.87 -0.02 4.51
N ARG A 232 16.46 1.21 4.83
CA ARG A 232 15.31 1.87 4.25
C ARG A 232 15.68 3.26 3.77
N THR A 233 15.46 3.55 2.49
CA THR A 233 15.48 4.92 1.96
C THR A 233 14.15 5.61 2.29
N LYS A 234 14.18 6.88 2.68
CA LYS A 234 12.96 7.68 2.85
C LYS A 234 12.22 7.84 1.52
N SER A 235 10.89 7.92 1.60
CA SER A 235 10.05 8.22 0.45
C SER A 235 10.32 9.64 -0.06
N ILE A 236 10.15 9.86 -1.36
CA ILE A 236 10.36 11.16 -2.03
C ILE A 236 9.48 12.22 -1.38
N PHE A 237 8.23 11.89 -1.09
CA PHE A 237 7.30 12.79 -0.40
C PHE A 237 7.76 13.17 1.01
N SER A 238 8.32 12.22 1.77
CA SER A 238 8.86 12.50 3.11
C SER A 238 10.07 13.44 3.06
N ILE A 239 10.93 13.27 2.05
CA ILE A 239 12.07 14.15 1.80
C ILE A 239 11.57 15.56 1.45
N TRP A 240 10.65 15.68 0.49
CA TRP A 240 10.05 16.95 0.12
C TRP A 240 9.39 17.68 1.28
N ASN A 241 8.63 16.98 2.11
CA ASN A 241 8.02 17.57 3.31
C ASN A 241 9.09 18.10 4.29
N LYS A 242 10.21 17.40 4.43
CA LYS A 242 11.31 17.83 5.29
C LYS A 242 11.99 19.07 4.71
N MET A 243 12.26 19.09 3.40
CA MET A 243 12.79 20.28 2.72
C MET A 243 11.90 21.51 2.95
N LYS A 244 10.57 21.36 2.80
CA LYS A 244 9.62 22.45 3.07
C LYS A 244 9.63 22.92 4.51
N LYS A 245 9.63 21.99 5.48
CA LYS A 245 9.61 22.33 6.91
C LYS A 245 10.89 23.02 7.36
N GLN A 246 12.03 22.57 6.85
CA GLN A 246 13.35 23.11 7.23
C GLN A 246 13.76 24.30 6.34
N LYS A 247 13.02 24.58 5.26
CA LYS A 247 13.40 25.54 4.21
C LYS A 247 14.82 25.28 3.68
N ALA A 248 15.14 24.01 3.48
CA ALA A 248 16.45 23.50 3.13
C ALA A 248 16.42 22.84 1.75
N ASP A 249 17.55 22.88 1.06
CA ASP A 249 17.72 22.13 -0.18
C ASP A 249 17.92 20.63 0.08
N LEU A 250 17.78 19.83 -0.96
CA LEU A 250 17.91 18.36 -0.83
C LEU A 250 19.27 17.94 -0.27
N GLU A 251 20.32 18.70 -0.58
CA GLU A 251 21.69 18.43 -0.16
C GLU A 251 21.90 18.66 1.34
N ASP A 252 21.05 19.45 1.97
CA ASP A 252 21.06 19.73 3.41
C ASP A 252 20.23 18.71 4.22
N ILE A 253 19.61 17.74 3.56
CA ILE A 253 18.81 16.70 4.23
C ILE A 253 19.69 15.49 4.56
N TYR A 254 20.12 15.36 5.79
CA TYR A 254 21.06 14.33 6.24
C TYR A 254 20.45 12.94 6.44
N ASP A 255 19.15 12.81 6.75
CA ASP A 255 18.51 11.53 7.07
C ASP A 255 17.73 10.93 5.90
N LEU A 256 18.38 10.80 4.74
CA LEU A 256 17.78 10.23 3.52
C LEU A 256 17.51 8.73 3.63
N PHE A 257 18.13 8.04 4.58
CA PHE A 257 17.95 6.63 4.83
C PHE A 257 17.90 6.33 6.34
N ALA A 258 17.41 5.18 6.69
CA ALA A 258 17.39 4.64 8.05
C ALA A 258 17.71 3.15 8.02
N ILE A 259 18.27 2.66 9.11
CA ILE A 259 18.48 1.24 9.35
C ILE A 259 17.48 0.80 10.41
N ARG A 260 16.87 -0.34 10.20
CA ARG A 260 15.96 -0.97 11.15
C ARG A 260 16.51 -2.33 11.54
N VAL A 261 16.69 -2.53 12.84
CA VAL A 261 16.96 -3.84 13.42
C VAL A 261 15.62 -4.42 13.90
N ILE A 262 15.25 -5.59 13.43
CA ILE A 262 14.03 -6.30 13.80
C ILE A 262 14.50 -7.51 14.61
N LEU A 263 14.13 -7.52 15.89
CA LEU A 263 14.51 -8.60 16.80
C LEU A 263 13.53 -9.76 16.73
N GLU A 264 14.05 -10.98 16.73
CA GLU A 264 13.29 -12.22 16.85
C GLU A 264 13.45 -12.73 18.30
N THR A 265 12.66 -12.16 19.22
CA THR A 265 12.78 -12.41 20.65
C THR A 265 11.40 -12.61 21.27
N PRO A 266 11.26 -13.41 22.38
CA PRO A 266 10.01 -13.55 23.10
C PRO A 266 9.50 -12.21 23.63
N LEU A 267 8.16 -12.04 23.67
CA LEU A 267 7.48 -10.81 24.09
C LEU A 267 7.98 -10.26 25.43
N GLU A 268 8.28 -11.15 26.37
CA GLU A 268 8.77 -10.81 27.71
C GLU A 268 10.16 -10.17 27.70
N GLN A 269 10.96 -10.44 26.66
CA GLN A 269 12.36 -9.96 26.53
C GLN A 269 12.49 -8.81 25.53
N GLU A 270 11.48 -8.52 24.73
CA GLU A 270 11.53 -7.50 23.64
C GLU A 270 12.10 -6.18 24.11
N LYS A 271 11.62 -5.68 25.25
CA LYS A 271 12.06 -4.38 25.78
C LYS A 271 13.53 -4.40 26.19
N ALA A 272 13.97 -5.47 26.85
CA ALA A 272 15.36 -5.61 27.29
C ALA A 272 16.31 -5.71 26.10
N ASP A 273 15.96 -6.52 25.11
CA ASP A 273 16.78 -6.71 23.91
C ASP A 273 16.82 -5.44 23.04
N CYS A 274 15.72 -4.71 22.94
CA CYS A 274 15.71 -3.39 22.29
C CYS A 274 16.66 -2.41 22.96
N TRP A 275 16.68 -2.34 24.29
CA TRP A 275 17.62 -1.50 25.03
C TRP A 275 19.08 -1.96 24.87
N LYS A 276 19.31 -3.27 24.82
CA LYS A 276 20.63 -3.84 24.55
C LYS A 276 21.14 -3.42 23.18
N VAL A 277 20.30 -3.54 22.13
CA VAL A 277 20.66 -3.06 20.77
C VAL A 277 20.93 -1.55 20.76
N TYR A 278 20.09 -0.76 21.43
CA TYR A 278 20.29 0.69 21.54
C TYR A 278 21.64 1.02 22.18
N SER A 279 21.98 0.40 23.31
CA SER A 279 23.26 0.59 23.97
C SER A 279 24.44 0.25 23.05
N ILE A 280 24.39 -0.92 22.40
CA ILE A 280 25.46 -1.36 21.49
C ILE A 280 25.67 -0.36 20.34
N VAL A 281 24.59 0.12 19.74
CA VAL A 281 24.67 1.07 18.62
C VAL A 281 25.18 2.42 19.08
N THR A 282 24.76 2.91 20.25
CA THR A 282 25.22 4.21 20.79
C THR A 282 26.65 4.17 21.32
N ASP A 283 27.14 3.01 21.73
CA ASP A 283 28.58 2.82 22.07
C ASP A 283 29.46 2.86 20.81
N MET A 284 28.93 2.42 19.66
CA MET A 284 29.66 2.44 18.39
C MET A 284 29.59 3.78 17.65
N TYR A 285 28.47 4.49 17.79
CA TYR A 285 28.17 5.73 17.07
C TYR A 285 27.57 6.77 17.99
N GLN A 286 28.15 7.95 18.04
CA GLN A 286 27.60 9.04 18.83
C GLN A 286 26.24 9.49 18.26
N PRO A 287 25.19 9.60 19.11
CA PRO A 287 23.91 10.15 18.69
C PRO A 287 24.05 11.60 18.23
N ASN A 288 23.41 11.94 17.11
CA ASN A 288 23.32 13.33 16.71
C ASN A 288 22.30 14.04 17.61
N PRO A 289 22.67 15.09 18.36
CA PRO A 289 21.79 15.76 19.32
C PRO A 289 20.72 16.67 18.68
N LYS A 290 20.61 16.70 17.35
CA LYS A 290 19.61 17.51 16.62
C LYS A 290 18.33 16.76 16.33
#